data_daa032c688efa2768a6ded5c5f03d3ac
#
_entry.id   daa032c688efa2768a6ded5c5f03d3ac
#
_cell.length_a   1.000
_cell.length_b   1.000
_cell.length_c   1.000
_cell.angle_alpha   90.00
_cell.angle_beta   90.00
_cell.angle_gamma   90.00
#
_symmetry.space_group_name_H-M   'P 1'
#
loop_
_entity.id
_entity.type
_entity.pdbx_description
1 polymer ?
#
loop_
_entity_poly.entity_id
_entity_poly.type
_entity_poly.pdbx_seq_one_letter_code
_entity_poly.pdbx_strand_id
1 'polypeptide(L)'
;DIIEAGFPIASPGDFEAVYIDVKDVMINVSGDSVNGWQSLAGVNAGVYNLLKLINDDDTLLADAEIPSGRLHQLRLILGTENYVKIEGTSQLIKLETPSAQQSGLKLNIQHDVVGGVLYTILLDFDVAKSIHKTGNNKYMLKPVIRTVLQAVGGSIKGVVTPNSFQTAIYAVQGPDTIASTFTGANGGYLIKGLAAGNYSVH
;
A
#
# COMPACT_ATOMS: atom_id res chain seq x y z
N ASP A 1 -7.01 -5.59 -4.35
CA ASP A 1 -6.94 -4.44 -3.43
C ASP A 1 -5.52 -3.91 -3.43
N ILE A 2 -5.34 -2.63 -3.64
CA ILE A 2 -4.03 -1.97 -3.78
C ILE A 2 -3.78 -1.15 -2.51
N ILE A 3 -2.62 -1.34 -1.90
CA ILE A 3 -2.12 -0.48 -0.83
C ILE A 3 -1.03 0.39 -1.41
N GLU A 4 -1.32 1.65 -1.58
CA GLU A 4 -0.41 2.68 -2.06
C GLU A 4 0.00 3.60 -0.91
N ALA A 5 1.25 4.05 -0.93
CA ALA A 5 1.72 5.07 0.00
C ALA A 5 1.98 6.36 -0.78
N GLY A 6 1.12 7.33 -0.60
CA GLY A 6 1.26 8.67 -1.14
C GLY A 6 1.42 9.69 -0.01
N PHE A 7 2.24 10.71 -0.21
CA PHE A 7 2.66 11.59 0.86
C PHE A 7 2.57 13.06 0.48
N PRO A 8 1.62 13.83 0.99
CA PRO A 8 1.80 15.26 1.08
C PRO A 8 2.68 15.56 2.30
N ILE A 9 3.95 15.91 2.11
CA ILE A 9 4.87 16.20 3.21
C ILE A 9 5.26 17.67 3.18
N ALA A 10 5.09 18.34 4.33
CA ALA A 10 5.95 19.44 4.67
C ALA A 10 7.35 18.84 4.95
N SER A 11 8.30 19.04 4.05
CA SER A 11 9.68 18.62 4.27
C SER A 11 10.17 19.26 5.57
N PRO A 12 10.67 18.48 6.54
CA PRO A 12 11.45 19.07 7.62
C PRO A 12 12.67 19.69 6.95
N GLY A 13 12.87 20.99 7.08
CA GLY A 13 13.80 21.80 6.31
C GLY A 13 15.28 21.41 6.36
N ASP A 14 15.64 20.28 6.99
CA ASP A 14 17.00 19.86 7.18
C ASP A 14 17.33 18.47 6.60
N PHE A 15 16.36 17.76 5.97
CA PHE A 15 16.60 16.42 5.43
C PHE A 15 16.59 16.41 3.90
N GLU A 16 17.64 15.82 3.32
CA GLU A 16 17.75 15.52 1.89
C GLU A 16 17.07 14.18 1.54
N ALA A 17 17.07 13.24 2.48
CA ALA A 17 16.40 11.94 2.31
C ALA A 17 15.98 11.35 3.66
N VAL A 18 14.88 10.59 3.64
CA VAL A 18 14.39 9.77 4.77
C VAL A 18 14.09 8.39 4.25
N TYR A 19 14.90 7.42 4.63
CA TYR A 19 14.80 6.03 4.20
C TYR A 19 14.10 5.19 5.24
N ILE A 20 13.06 4.48 4.83
CA ILE A 20 12.30 3.54 5.67
C ILE A 20 12.32 2.16 5.01
N ASP A 21 12.72 1.18 5.79
CA ASP A 21 12.81 -0.22 5.39
C ASP A 21 11.49 -0.93 5.71
N VAL A 22 10.66 -1.18 4.69
CA VAL A 22 9.41 -1.92 4.80
C VAL A 22 9.67 -3.39 4.57
N LYS A 23 9.31 -4.24 5.53
CA LYS A 23 9.46 -5.70 5.45
C LYS A 23 8.19 -6.43 5.12
N ASP A 24 7.07 -5.97 5.69
CA ASP A 24 5.79 -6.64 5.51
C ASP A 24 4.63 -5.68 5.74
N VAL A 25 3.50 -6.00 5.14
CA VAL A 25 2.21 -5.35 5.35
C VAL A 25 1.21 -6.43 5.77
N MET A 26 0.64 -6.28 6.96
CA MET A 26 -0.31 -7.24 7.50
C MET A 26 -1.68 -6.60 7.71
N ILE A 27 -2.72 -7.38 7.60
CA ILE A 27 -4.10 -6.96 7.86
C ILE A 27 -4.72 -7.77 9.00
N ASN A 28 -5.70 -7.16 9.65
CA ASN A 28 -6.55 -7.83 10.63
C ASN A 28 -8.01 -7.67 10.21
N VAL A 29 -8.62 -8.78 9.82
CA VAL A 29 -10.03 -8.88 9.41
C VAL A 29 -10.90 -9.63 10.44
N SER A 30 -10.30 -10.29 11.41
CA SER A 30 -11.02 -11.07 12.43
C SER A 30 -11.42 -10.26 13.67
N GLY A 31 -10.78 -9.10 13.88
CA GLY A 31 -10.89 -8.32 15.11
C GLY A 31 -10.09 -8.89 16.31
N ASP A 32 -9.51 -10.09 16.19
CA ASP A 32 -8.58 -10.61 17.20
C ASP A 32 -7.24 -9.87 17.10
N SER A 33 -6.92 -9.08 18.12
CA SER A 33 -5.72 -8.24 18.14
C SER A 33 -4.42 -9.02 18.34
N VAL A 34 -4.49 -10.30 18.66
CA VAL A 34 -3.33 -11.16 18.92
C VAL A 34 -3.07 -12.09 17.73
N ASN A 35 -4.08 -12.89 17.35
CA ASN A 35 -3.93 -13.96 16.37
C ASN A 35 -4.57 -13.66 15.01
N GLY A 36 -5.30 -12.55 14.88
CA GLY A 36 -6.05 -12.19 13.67
C GLY A 36 -5.22 -11.55 12.56
N TRP A 37 -3.90 -11.57 12.66
CA TRP A 37 -3.00 -10.94 11.69
C TRP A 37 -2.56 -11.90 10.60
N GLN A 38 -2.67 -11.44 9.36
CA GLN A 38 -2.16 -12.16 8.19
C GLN A 38 -1.36 -11.22 7.29
N SER A 39 -0.23 -11.68 6.78
CA SER A 39 0.55 -10.94 5.78
C SER A 39 -0.21 -10.89 4.47
N LEU A 40 -0.14 -9.74 3.79
CA LEU A 40 -0.65 -9.61 2.44
C LEU A 40 0.25 -10.35 1.45
N ALA A 41 -0.34 -10.94 0.44
CA ALA A 41 0.42 -11.41 -0.71
C ALA A 41 0.98 -10.21 -1.51
N GLY A 42 2.06 -10.42 -2.26
CA GLY A 42 2.58 -9.42 -3.17
C GLY A 42 3.12 -8.15 -2.49
N VAL A 43 3.60 -8.25 -1.24
CA VAL A 43 4.27 -7.13 -0.57
C VAL A 43 5.58 -6.82 -1.28
N ASN A 44 5.76 -5.57 -1.70
CA ASN A 44 6.99 -5.03 -2.23
C ASN A 44 7.89 -4.59 -1.07
N ALA A 45 8.58 -5.55 -0.43
CA ALA A 45 9.52 -5.25 0.63
C ALA A 45 10.73 -4.47 0.09
N GLY A 46 11.19 -3.44 0.81
CA GLY A 46 12.34 -2.65 0.36
C GLY A 46 12.54 -1.39 1.19
N VAL A 47 13.57 -0.65 0.81
CA VAL A 47 13.91 0.64 1.42
C VAL A 47 13.37 1.77 0.55
N TYR A 48 12.49 2.57 1.11
CA TYR A 48 11.81 3.67 0.42
C TYR A 48 12.29 5.03 0.91
N ASN A 49 12.60 5.93 -0.02
CA ASN A 49 12.86 7.32 0.35
C ASN A 49 11.55 8.11 0.39
N LEU A 50 11.07 8.39 1.58
CA LEU A 50 9.79 9.07 1.79
C LEU A 50 9.73 10.46 1.15
N LEU A 51 10.86 11.19 1.07
CA LEU A 51 10.90 12.52 0.47
C LEU A 51 10.80 12.52 -1.06
N LYS A 52 10.85 11.34 -1.69
CA LYS A 52 10.57 11.19 -3.13
C LYS A 52 9.11 10.84 -3.42
N LEU A 53 8.34 10.48 -2.38
CA LEU A 53 6.95 10.08 -2.49
C LEU A 53 6.04 11.27 -2.08
N ILE A 54 6.23 12.41 -2.74
CA ILE A 54 5.52 13.68 -2.50
C ILE A 54 4.82 14.13 -3.78
N ASN A 55 3.81 14.99 -3.66
CA ASN A 55 3.11 15.59 -4.79
C ASN A 55 2.53 14.57 -5.79
N ASP A 56 1.75 13.60 -5.29
CA ASP A 56 1.14 12.52 -6.08
C ASP A 56 2.13 11.45 -6.61
N ASP A 57 3.42 11.53 -6.26
CA ASP A 57 4.34 10.42 -6.40
C ASP A 57 4.10 9.45 -5.24
N ASP A 58 3.44 8.34 -5.52
CA ASP A 58 3.21 7.24 -4.59
C ASP A 58 3.99 5.99 -5.01
N THR A 59 3.99 4.98 -4.17
CA THR A 59 4.57 3.67 -4.49
C THR A 59 3.69 2.55 -3.98
N LEU A 60 3.55 1.52 -4.80
CA LEU A 60 2.79 0.34 -4.46
C LEU A 60 3.53 -0.49 -3.40
N LEU A 61 2.99 -0.58 -2.19
CA LEU A 61 3.53 -1.42 -1.13
C LEU A 61 3.02 -2.86 -1.19
N ALA A 62 1.76 -3.06 -1.56
CA ALA A 62 1.18 -4.39 -1.72
C ALA A 62 -0.04 -4.36 -2.64
N ASP A 63 -0.21 -5.43 -3.43
CA ASP A 63 -1.44 -5.71 -4.19
C ASP A 63 -1.89 -7.13 -3.85
N ALA A 64 -3.01 -7.25 -3.15
CA ALA A 64 -3.49 -8.53 -2.64
C ALA A 64 -5.01 -8.63 -2.64
N GLU A 65 -5.52 -9.83 -2.79
CA GLU A 65 -6.93 -10.13 -2.50
C GLU A 65 -7.11 -10.29 -0.99
N ILE A 66 -8.10 -9.59 -0.43
CA ILE A 66 -8.47 -9.71 0.97
C ILE A 66 -9.92 -10.23 1.08
N PRO A 67 -10.25 -11.00 2.13
CA PRO A 67 -11.61 -11.45 2.36
C PRO A 67 -12.58 -10.27 2.53
N SER A 68 -13.80 -10.40 2.00
CA SER A 68 -14.87 -9.48 2.32
C SER A 68 -15.20 -9.53 3.81
N GLY A 69 -15.57 -8.41 4.37
CA GLY A 69 -15.88 -8.24 5.81
C GLY A 69 -15.27 -6.97 6.35
N ARG A 70 -15.16 -6.88 7.67
CA ARG A 70 -14.61 -5.69 8.31
C ARG A 70 -13.10 -5.74 8.36
N LEU A 71 -12.43 -4.81 7.68
CA LEU A 71 -11.00 -4.57 7.84
C LEU A 71 -10.79 -3.67 9.07
N HIS A 72 -10.31 -4.27 10.16
CA HIS A 72 -10.13 -3.56 11.44
C HIS A 72 -8.88 -2.72 11.44
N GLN A 73 -7.76 -3.32 11.09
CA GLN A 73 -6.45 -2.70 11.21
C GLN A 73 -5.51 -3.18 10.11
N LEU A 74 -4.54 -2.34 9.80
CA LEU A 74 -3.35 -2.65 9.03
C LEU A 74 -2.13 -2.56 9.94
N ARG A 75 -1.11 -3.35 9.68
CA ARG A 75 0.17 -3.30 10.39
C ARG A 75 1.30 -3.21 9.36
N LEU A 76 2.13 -2.19 9.51
CA LEU A 76 3.34 -2.02 8.72
C LEU A 76 4.54 -2.51 9.54
N ILE A 77 5.24 -3.52 9.06
CA ILE A 77 6.43 -4.06 9.69
C ILE A 77 7.65 -3.39 9.09
N LEU A 78 8.47 -2.77 9.93
CA LEU A 78 9.71 -2.13 9.52
C LEU A 78 10.92 -3.04 9.80
N GLY A 79 11.88 -2.98 8.92
CA GLY A 79 13.19 -3.61 9.11
C GLY A 79 14.17 -2.70 9.83
N THR A 80 15.46 -2.99 9.62
CA THR A 80 16.55 -2.33 10.33
C THR A 80 17.21 -1.19 9.55
N GLU A 81 16.97 -1.09 8.25
CA GLU A 81 17.66 -0.17 7.34
C GLU A 81 16.93 1.18 7.22
N ASN A 82 16.70 1.82 8.39
CA ASN A 82 16.05 3.12 8.47
C ASN A 82 17.10 4.20 8.72
N TYR A 83 17.13 5.24 7.86
CA TYR A 83 18.16 6.28 7.91
C TYR A 83 17.60 7.64 7.53
N VAL A 84 18.24 8.69 8.01
CA VAL A 84 18.11 10.06 7.50
C VAL A 84 19.40 10.52 6.87
N LYS A 85 19.29 11.37 5.84
CA LYS A 85 20.39 12.14 5.26
C LYS A 85 20.10 13.60 5.47
N ILE A 86 20.99 14.30 6.17
CA ILE A 86 20.87 15.74 6.40
C ILE A 86 21.37 16.48 5.17
N GLU A 87 20.67 17.54 4.78
CA GLU A 87 21.03 18.40 3.65
C GLU A 87 22.47 18.91 3.77
N GLY A 88 23.21 18.86 2.64
CA GLY A 88 24.62 19.27 2.58
C GLY A 88 25.61 18.29 3.21
N THR A 89 25.17 17.09 3.65
CA THR A 89 26.05 16.05 4.17
C THR A 89 26.01 14.79 3.32
N SER A 90 27.10 14.02 3.29
CA SER A 90 27.12 12.69 2.66
C SER A 90 26.79 11.55 3.64
N GLN A 91 26.63 11.86 4.93
CA GLN A 91 26.47 10.87 5.98
C GLN A 91 25.01 10.43 6.13
N LEU A 92 24.78 9.13 6.13
CA LEU A 92 23.53 8.52 6.57
C LEU A 92 23.57 8.33 8.09
N ILE A 93 22.56 8.84 8.77
CA ILE A 93 22.39 8.69 10.21
C ILE A 93 21.27 7.70 10.46
N LYS A 94 21.55 6.68 11.26
CA LYS A 94 20.55 5.65 11.57
C LYS A 94 19.38 6.21 12.35
N LEU A 95 18.17 5.82 11.95
CA LEU A 95 16.93 6.06 12.69
C LEU A 95 16.69 4.89 13.66
N GLU A 96 16.62 5.18 14.93
CA GLU A 96 16.21 4.20 15.94
C GLU A 96 14.69 4.03 15.90
N THR A 97 14.21 2.77 15.81
CA THR A 97 12.79 2.43 15.70
C THR A 97 12.38 1.40 16.77
N PRO A 98 12.36 1.75 18.06
CA PRO A 98 12.32 0.78 19.15
C PRO A 98 11.09 -0.14 19.17
N SER A 99 9.93 0.34 18.72
CA SER A 99 8.67 -0.43 18.74
C SER A 99 8.24 -0.94 17.37
N ALA A 100 8.61 -0.24 16.28
CA ALA A 100 8.16 -0.57 14.94
C ALA A 100 8.78 -1.85 14.37
N GLN A 101 9.95 -2.26 14.87
CA GLN A 101 10.63 -3.50 14.47
C GLN A 101 10.09 -4.73 15.20
N GLN A 102 9.58 -4.58 16.42
CA GLN A 102 9.13 -5.72 17.24
C GLN A 102 7.66 -6.07 16.99
N SER A 103 6.78 -5.08 16.98
CA SER A 103 5.34 -5.31 16.90
C SER A 103 4.69 -4.71 15.65
N GLY A 104 5.46 -3.99 14.82
CA GLY A 104 4.96 -3.23 13.68
C GLY A 104 4.14 -2.01 14.09
N LEU A 105 3.83 -1.18 13.10
CA LEU A 105 3.01 0.01 13.25
C LEU A 105 1.56 -0.36 12.99
N LYS A 106 0.72 -0.29 14.02
CA LYS A 106 -0.72 -0.57 13.90
C LYS A 106 -1.45 0.68 13.42
N LEU A 107 -2.19 0.55 12.34
CA LEU A 107 -2.98 1.60 11.72
C LEU A 107 -4.45 1.18 11.75
N ASN A 108 -5.32 2.01 12.32
CA ASN A 108 -6.74 1.72 12.40
C ASN A 108 -7.42 2.07 11.07
N ILE A 109 -8.12 1.12 10.49
CA ILE A 109 -8.89 1.29 9.25
C ILE A 109 -10.38 1.34 9.55
N GLN A 110 -10.93 0.31 10.23
CA GLN A 110 -12.32 0.20 10.67
C GLN A 110 -13.34 0.40 9.53
N HIS A 111 -13.12 -0.27 8.39
CA HIS A 111 -13.95 -0.15 7.21
C HIS A 111 -14.47 -1.51 6.72
N ASP A 112 -15.70 -1.53 6.21
CA ASP A 112 -16.27 -2.74 5.63
C ASP A 112 -15.83 -2.87 4.16
N VAL A 113 -15.22 -4.01 3.86
CA VAL A 113 -14.72 -4.36 2.52
C VAL A 113 -15.74 -5.28 1.84
N VAL A 114 -16.17 -4.89 0.66
CA VAL A 114 -17.13 -5.63 -0.14
C VAL A 114 -16.40 -6.43 -1.22
N GLY A 115 -16.78 -7.69 -1.39
CA GLY A 115 -16.20 -8.55 -2.42
C GLY A 115 -16.38 -7.99 -3.83
N GLY A 116 -15.35 -8.07 -4.66
CA GLY A 116 -15.36 -7.57 -6.03
C GLY A 116 -15.14 -6.07 -6.19
N VAL A 117 -14.95 -5.33 -5.11
CA VAL A 117 -14.62 -3.90 -5.13
C VAL A 117 -13.12 -3.73 -4.93
N LEU A 118 -12.50 -2.89 -5.75
CA LEU A 118 -11.11 -2.49 -5.58
C LEU A 118 -11.05 -1.35 -4.54
N TYR A 119 -10.21 -1.52 -3.55
CA TYR A 119 -9.92 -0.50 -2.55
C TYR A 119 -8.45 -0.09 -2.63
N THR A 120 -8.19 1.20 -2.58
CA THR A 120 -6.85 1.74 -2.36
C THR A 120 -6.76 2.24 -0.92
N ILE A 121 -5.76 1.79 -0.20
CA ILE A 121 -5.41 2.30 1.13
C ILE A 121 -4.16 3.14 0.97
N LEU A 122 -4.33 4.45 1.07
CA LEU A 122 -3.23 5.39 1.04
C LEU A 122 -2.66 5.55 2.46
N LEU A 123 -1.36 5.36 2.59
CA LEU A 123 -0.62 5.60 3.83
C LEU A 123 0.12 6.93 3.72
N ASP A 124 -0.41 7.96 4.36
CA ASP A 124 0.16 9.29 4.40
C ASP A 124 1.09 9.43 5.62
N PHE A 125 2.39 9.46 5.36
CA PHE A 125 3.44 9.46 6.37
C PHE A 125 3.91 10.89 6.69
N ASP A 126 3.53 11.44 7.84
CA ASP A 126 3.97 12.77 8.28
C ASP A 126 5.43 12.70 8.78
N VAL A 127 6.38 12.92 7.88
CA VAL A 127 7.82 12.84 8.19
C VAL A 127 8.22 13.85 9.24
N ALA A 128 7.67 15.06 9.16
CA ALA A 128 8.02 16.16 10.09
C ALA A 128 7.66 15.83 11.55
N LYS A 129 6.52 15.15 11.74
CA LYS A 129 6.08 14.70 13.06
C LYS A 129 6.67 13.34 13.47
N SER A 130 7.23 12.62 12.54
CA SER A 130 7.70 11.25 12.78
C SER A 130 9.15 11.18 13.23
N ILE A 131 9.98 12.16 12.87
CA ILE A 131 11.42 12.14 13.16
C ILE A 131 11.73 13.09 14.33
N HIS A 132 12.30 12.52 15.38
CA HIS A 132 12.68 13.27 16.58
C HIS A 132 14.20 13.21 16.77
N LYS A 133 14.83 14.38 16.86
CA LYS A 133 16.22 14.48 17.27
C LYS A 133 16.31 14.23 18.77
N THR A 134 17.13 13.29 19.17
CA THR A 134 17.43 12.98 20.57
C THR A 134 18.81 13.54 20.95
N GLY A 135 19.22 13.40 22.22
CA GLY A 135 20.56 13.78 22.63
C GLY A 135 21.64 13.09 21.80
N ASN A 136 22.84 13.70 21.73
CA ASN A 136 24.02 13.16 21.04
C ASN A 136 23.86 13.00 19.50
N ASN A 137 23.10 13.89 18.84
CA ASN A 137 22.85 13.84 17.40
C ASN A 137 22.24 12.52 16.88
N LYS A 138 21.54 11.79 17.72
CA LYS A 138 20.75 10.62 17.32
C LYS A 138 19.36 11.04 16.88
N TYR A 139 18.76 10.21 16.03
CA TYR A 139 17.38 10.40 15.54
C TYR A 139 16.56 9.16 15.84
N MET A 140 15.33 9.41 16.25
CA MET A 140 14.34 8.36 16.56
C MET A 140 13.14 8.52 15.63
N LEU A 141 12.67 7.42 15.08
CA LEU A 141 11.44 7.35 14.31
C LEU A 141 10.29 6.97 15.23
N LYS A 142 9.33 7.86 15.36
CA LYS A 142 8.00 7.61 15.96
C LYS A 142 6.96 7.89 14.89
N PRO A 143 6.63 6.90 14.05
CA PRO A 143 5.84 7.15 12.84
C PRO A 143 4.46 7.72 13.14
N VAL A 144 4.13 8.81 12.49
CA VAL A 144 2.80 9.40 12.42
C VAL A 144 2.28 9.17 11.02
N ILE A 145 1.32 8.24 10.89
CA ILE A 145 0.77 7.82 9.60
C ILE A 145 -0.74 7.99 9.62
N ARG A 146 -1.25 8.70 8.64
CA ARG A 146 -2.67 8.79 8.36
C ARG A 146 -3.03 7.76 7.30
N THR A 147 -4.17 7.10 7.47
CA THR A 147 -4.70 6.15 6.48
C THR A 147 -5.94 6.73 5.83
N VAL A 148 -5.99 6.65 4.51
CA VAL A 148 -7.17 7.02 3.72
C VAL A 148 -7.55 5.82 2.88
N LEU A 149 -8.77 5.29 3.08
CA LEU A 149 -9.29 4.20 2.29
C LEU A 149 -10.27 4.75 1.26
N GLN A 150 -10.08 4.37 0.02
CA GLN A 150 -10.93 4.76 -1.09
C GLN A 150 -11.40 3.51 -1.85
N ALA A 151 -12.70 3.43 -2.12
CA ALA A 151 -13.24 2.49 -3.09
C ALA A 151 -13.03 3.09 -4.49
N VAL A 152 -12.14 2.49 -5.27
CA VAL A 152 -11.78 3.02 -6.60
C VAL A 152 -12.53 2.34 -7.74
N GLY A 153 -13.47 1.47 -7.42
CA GLY A 153 -14.32 0.82 -8.41
C GLY A 153 -14.48 -0.67 -8.18
N GLY A 154 -15.33 -1.26 -9.00
CA GLY A 154 -15.54 -2.70 -9.08
C GLY A 154 -14.48 -3.40 -9.91
N SER A 155 -14.51 -4.74 -9.87
CA SER A 155 -13.71 -5.57 -10.76
C SER A 155 -14.57 -6.65 -11.42
N ILE A 156 -14.13 -7.10 -12.61
CA ILE A 156 -14.70 -8.24 -13.31
C ILE A 156 -13.58 -9.29 -13.48
N LYS A 157 -13.81 -10.48 -12.95
CA LYS A 157 -12.87 -11.60 -13.11
C LYS A 157 -13.56 -12.80 -13.76
N GLY A 158 -12.78 -13.60 -14.50
CA GLY A 158 -13.27 -14.80 -15.11
C GLY A 158 -12.15 -15.67 -15.68
N VAL A 159 -12.56 -16.72 -16.38
CA VAL A 159 -11.64 -17.64 -17.05
C VAL A 159 -12.15 -17.87 -18.47
N VAL A 160 -11.27 -17.76 -19.44
CA VAL A 160 -11.54 -18.10 -20.85
C VAL A 160 -11.13 -19.55 -21.10
N THR A 161 -12.02 -20.31 -21.73
CA THR A 161 -11.78 -21.69 -22.15
C THR A 161 -12.18 -21.89 -23.60
N PRO A 162 -11.36 -22.52 -24.43
CA PRO A 162 -10.01 -23.04 -24.14
C PRO A 162 -8.99 -21.92 -23.95
N ASN A 163 -7.95 -22.19 -23.13
CA ASN A 163 -6.89 -21.22 -22.81
C ASN A 163 -5.61 -21.43 -23.66
N SER A 164 -5.76 -21.97 -24.85
CA SER A 164 -4.63 -22.28 -25.74
C SER A 164 -3.86 -21.04 -26.23
N PHE A 165 -4.48 -19.87 -26.15
CA PHE A 165 -3.91 -18.60 -26.58
C PHE A 165 -4.21 -17.52 -25.55
N GLN A 166 -3.27 -16.56 -25.44
CA GLN A 166 -3.53 -15.34 -24.70
C GLN A 166 -4.61 -14.54 -25.41
N THR A 167 -5.72 -14.28 -24.71
CA THR A 167 -6.91 -13.62 -25.25
C THR A 167 -7.05 -12.23 -24.66
N ALA A 168 -7.33 -11.23 -25.48
CA ALA A 168 -7.67 -9.89 -25.01
C ALA A 168 -9.15 -9.90 -24.53
N ILE A 169 -9.38 -9.31 -23.37
CA ILE A 169 -10.70 -9.21 -22.74
C ILE A 169 -11.06 -7.74 -22.59
N TYR A 170 -12.25 -7.40 -23.00
CA TYR A 170 -12.77 -6.04 -22.99
C TYR A 170 -14.01 -5.92 -22.11
N ALA A 171 -14.01 -4.95 -21.21
CA ALA A 171 -15.22 -4.51 -20.51
C ALA A 171 -15.86 -3.35 -21.30
N VAL A 172 -17.05 -3.57 -21.80
CA VAL A 172 -17.76 -2.64 -22.69
C VAL A 172 -19.03 -2.14 -22.01
N GLN A 173 -19.28 -0.85 -22.07
CA GLN A 173 -20.51 -0.21 -21.60
C GLN A 173 -21.15 0.58 -22.74
N GLY A 174 -22.32 0.13 -23.23
CA GLY A 174 -22.91 0.68 -24.43
C GLY A 174 -21.98 0.49 -25.65
N PRO A 175 -21.65 1.57 -26.39
CA PRO A 175 -20.73 1.48 -27.53
C PRO A 175 -19.24 1.55 -27.13
N ASP A 176 -18.93 1.87 -25.88
CA ASP A 176 -17.57 2.23 -25.47
C ASP A 176 -16.85 1.08 -24.76
N THR A 177 -15.58 0.84 -25.15
CA THR A 177 -14.68 -0.01 -24.38
C THR A 177 -14.13 0.80 -23.21
N ILE A 178 -14.48 0.41 -21.99
CA ILE A 178 -14.11 1.13 -20.77
C ILE A 178 -12.75 0.68 -20.25
N ALA A 179 -12.48 -0.63 -20.32
CA ALA A 179 -11.21 -1.19 -19.88
C ALA A 179 -10.90 -2.50 -20.62
N SER A 180 -9.65 -2.90 -20.65
CA SER A 180 -9.22 -4.16 -21.23
C SER A 180 -8.09 -4.79 -20.43
N THR A 181 -7.93 -6.10 -20.59
CA THR A 181 -6.84 -6.89 -20.01
C THR A 181 -6.52 -8.07 -20.92
N PHE A 182 -5.51 -8.84 -20.57
CA PHE A 182 -5.20 -10.12 -21.23
C PHE A 182 -5.34 -11.29 -20.26
N THR A 183 -5.67 -12.46 -20.80
CA THR A 183 -5.68 -13.68 -19.99
C THR A 183 -4.26 -14.10 -19.62
N GLY A 184 -4.12 -14.63 -18.40
CA GLY A 184 -2.91 -15.33 -17.98
C GLY A 184 -2.80 -16.74 -18.63
N ALA A 185 -1.72 -17.45 -18.33
CA ALA A 185 -1.44 -18.79 -18.89
C ALA A 185 -2.52 -19.83 -18.55
N ASN A 186 -3.26 -19.64 -17.47
CA ASN A 186 -4.40 -20.49 -17.05
C ASN A 186 -5.74 -20.02 -17.63
N GLY A 187 -5.75 -19.03 -18.53
CA GLY A 187 -6.95 -18.42 -19.08
C GLY A 187 -7.66 -17.43 -18.16
N GLY A 188 -7.20 -17.26 -16.92
CA GLY A 188 -7.76 -16.32 -15.95
C GLY A 188 -7.54 -14.86 -16.36
N TYR A 189 -8.52 -14.00 -16.09
CA TYR A 189 -8.40 -12.55 -16.30
C TYR A 189 -9.05 -11.78 -15.15
N LEU A 190 -8.59 -10.53 -14.98
CA LEU A 190 -9.11 -9.58 -14.01
C LEU A 190 -9.05 -8.16 -14.59
N ILE A 191 -10.20 -7.49 -14.66
CA ILE A 191 -10.34 -6.07 -15.01
C ILE A 191 -10.71 -5.33 -13.74
N LYS A 192 -9.91 -4.34 -13.34
CA LYS A 192 -10.08 -3.54 -12.11
C LYS A 192 -10.50 -2.11 -12.43
N GLY A 193 -10.96 -1.38 -11.42
CA GLY A 193 -11.21 0.07 -11.51
C GLY A 193 -12.48 0.46 -12.27
N LEU A 194 -13.43 -0.44 -12.39
CA LEU A 194 -14.70 -0.17 -13.09
C LEU A 194 -15.65 0.60 -12.17
N ALA A 195 -16.23 1.69 -12.66
CA ALA A 195 -17.33 2.38 -11.97
C ALA A 195 -18.54 1.45 -11.77
N ALA A 196 -19.41 1.77 -10.82
CA ALA A 196 -20.64 1.02 -10.67
C ALA A 196 -21.50 1.10 -11.96
N GLY A 197 -21.89 -0.06 -12.49
CA GLY A 197 -22.64 -0.12 -13.76
C GLY A 197 -22.80 -1.54 -14.30
N ASN A 198 -23.44 -1.62 -15.47
CA ASN A 198 -23.58 -2.88 -16.20
C ASN A 198 -22.56 -2.90 -17.35
N TYR A 199 -21.81 -3.99 -17.44
CA TYR A 199 -20.80 -4.19 -18.46
C TYR A 199 -21.03 -5.48 -19.21
N SER A 200 -20.75 -5.45 -20.51
CA SER A 200 -20.59 -6.66 -21.33
C SER A 200 -19.09 -6.99 -21.39
N VAL A 201 -18.78 -8.28 -21.32
CA VAL A 201 -17.40 -8.77 -21.45
C VAL A 201 -17.25 -9.47 -22.79
N HIS A 202 -16.28 -9.08 -23.58
CA HIS A 202 -15.97 -9.59 -24.90
C HIS A 202 -14.54 -10.12 -24.99
#